data_127d7258c6a5e570ca3808a44f5cff93
#
_entry.id   127d7258c6a5e570ca3808a44f5cff93
#
_cell.length_a   1.000
_cell.length_b   1.000
_cell.length_c   1.000
_cell.angle_alpha   90.00
_cell.angle_beta   90.00
_cell.angle_gamma   90.00
#
_symmetry.space_group_name_H-M   'P 1'
#
loop_
_entity.id
_entity.type
_entity.pdbx_description
1 polymer ?
#
loop_
_entity_poly.entity_id
_entity_poly.type
_entity_poly.pdbx_seq_one_letter_code
_entity_poly.pdbx_strand_id
1 'polypeptide(L)'
;MSPEIKIILYILFLISLFLIQDITVYLVILLAVLVFLLRIPLKSLKSGWIPISLFLLFTFVSNVLFQHGKILYIAGPVIITEDGLHISLIRTMRVFFMIAGAKILVSTTQIELLISAFGKLLKPLERIGIPVVEFFSTMGLTMKSLPKLKEQLAEMYRERIKEDNIRGFWARARVVSMLLLPLFVKSIQSPEKFFDKDKR
;
A
#
# COMPACT_ATOMS: atom_id res chain seq x y z
N MET A 1 17.21 12.45 -1.71
CA MET A 1 16.03 13.26 -1.38
C MET A 1 15.50 12.78 -0.03
N SER A 2 15.12 13.69 0.85
CA SER A 2 14.53 13.34 2.13
C SER A 2 13.14 12.70 1.94
N PRO A 3 12.73 11.77 2.81
CA PRO A 3 11.43 11.11 2.69
C PRO A 3 10.25 12.08 2.75
N GLU A 4 10.39 13.15 3.53
CA GLU A 4 9.38 14.20 3.66
C GLU A 4 9.10 14.90 2.31
N ILE A 5 10.14 15.24 1.57
CA ILE A 5 10.03 15.89 0.25
C ILE A 5 9.33 14.95 -0.74
N LYS A 6 9.64 13.65 -0.71
CA LYS A 6 8.99 12.66 -1.58
C LYS A 6 7.49 12.57 -1.30
N ILE A 7 7.09 12.59 -0.03
CA ILE A 7 5.68 12.55 0.37
C ILE A 7 4.96 13.83 -0.11
N ILE A 8 5.55 15.00 0.12
CA ILE A 8 4.98 16.28 -0.31
C ILE A 8 4.84 16.30 -1.84
N LEU A 9 5.87 15.89 -2.57
CA LEU A 9 5.85 15.79 -4.03
C LEU A 9 4.74 14.85 -4.53
N TYR A 10 4.57 13.71 -3.85
CA TYR A 10 3.52 12.76 -4.18
C TYR A 10 2.12 13.36 -3.93
N ILE A 11 1.90 14.03 -2.81
CA ILE A 11 0.63 14.70 -2.51
C ILE A 11 0.35 15.82 -3.54
N LEU A 12 1.35 16.63 -3.88
CA LEU A 12 1.22 17.66 -4.91
C LEU A 12 0.87 17.06 -6.27
N PHE A 13 1.51 15.95 -6.63
CA PHE A 13 1.19 15.20 -7.83
C PHE A 13 -0.26 14.69 -7.81
N LEU A 14 -0.74 14.13 -6.70
CA LEU A 14 -2.13 13.72 -6.55
C LEU A 14 -3.10 14.88 -6.78
N ILE A 15 -2.84 16.03 -6.16
CA ILE A 15 -3.67 17.23 -6.31
C ILE A 15 -3.69 17.68 -7.79
N SER A 16 -2.53 17.70 -8.45
CA SER A 16 -2.43 18.09 -9.86
C SER A 16 -3.24 17.19 -10.78
N LEU A 17 -3.29 15.87 -10.49
CA LEU A 17 -4.11 14.92 -11.26
C LEU A 17 -5.61 15.23 -11.18
N PHE A 18 -6.09 15.80 -10.09
CA PHE A 18 -7.51 16.18 -9.97
C PHE A 18 -7.85 17.47 -10.69
N LEU A 19 -6.88 18.38 -10.84
CA LEU A 19 -7.06 19.67 -11.54
C LEU A 19 -7.01 19.50 -13.06
N ILE A 20 -6.29 18.48 -13.55
CA ILE A 20 -6.13 18.24 -14.99
C ILE A 20 -7.31 17.41 -15.50
N GLN A 21 -7.89 17.84 -16.63
CA GLN A 21 -8.97 17.16 -17.34
C GLN A 21 -8.59 16.80 -18.78
N ASP A 22 -7.45 17.30 -19.26
CA ASP A 22 -6.95 17.08 -20.61
C ASP A 22 -6.31 15.69 -20.78
N ILE A 23 -6.80 14.93 -21.74
CA ILE A 23 -6.30 13.59 -22.04
C ILE A 23 -4.84 13.63 -22.55
N THR A 24 -4.46 14.69 -23.27
CA THR A 24 -3.10 14.88 -23.78
C THR A 24 -2.09 14.97 -22.66
N VAL A 25 -2.43 15.70 -21.58
CA VAL A 25 -1.57 15.82 -20.40
C VAL A 25 -1.44 14.47 -19.69
N TYR A 26 -2.53 13.69 -19.62
CA TYR A 26 -2.48 12.33 -19.04
C TYR A 26 -1.57 11.40 -19.85
N LEU A 27 -1.52 11.51 -21.18
CA LEU A 27 -0.60 10.74 -22.01
C LEU A 27 0.87 11.10 -21.76
N VAL A 28 1.17 12.38 -21.60
CA VAL A 28 2.53 12.84 -21.23
C VAL A 28 2.93 12.31 -19.85
N ILE A 29 2.03 12.38 -18.86
CA ILE A 29 2.26 11.83 -17.52
C ILE A 29 2.46 10.31 -17.60
N LEU A 30 1.67 9.60 -18.43
CA LEU A 30 1.83 8.16 -18.64
C LEU A 30 3.23 7.82 -19.12
N LEU A 31 3.73 8.54 -20.10
CA LEU A 31 5.07 8.35 -20.67
C LEU A 31 6.15 8.61 -19.61
N ALA A 32 6.03 9.67 -18.82
CA ALA A 32 6.92 9.98 -17.73
C ALA A 32 6.91 8.89 -16.64
N VAL A 33 5.73 8.45 -16.19
CA VAL A 33 5.58 7.38 -15.19
C VAL A 33 6.16 6.06 -15.71
N LEU A 34 5.96 5.74 -17.00
CA LEU A 34 6.49 4.53 -17.62
C LEU A 34 8.02 4.53 -17.63
N VAL A 35 8.64 5.66 -17.95
CA VAL A 35 10.11 5.84 -17.87
C VAL A 35 10.62 5.66 -16.44
N PHE A 36 9.91 6.21 -15.45
CA PHE A 36 10.25 6.00 -14.03
C PHE A 36 10.10 4.54 -13.59
N LEU A 37 9.03 3.87 -14.03
CA LEU A 37 8.79 2.46 -13.72
C LEU A 37 9.87 1.53 -14.30
N LEU A 38 10.44 1.87 -15.47
CA LEU A 38 11.56 1.10 -16.06
C LEU A 38 12.84 1.17 -15.21
N ARG A 39 13.02 2.20 -14.37
CA ARG A 39 14.17 2.34 -13.45
C ARG A 39 14.02 1.56 -12.15
N ILE A 40 12.83 1.04 -11.85
CA ILE A 40 12.55 0.28 -10.63
C ILE A 40 12.69 -1.21 -10.92
N PRO A 41 13.31 -2.00 -10.01
CA PRO A 41 13.46 -3.45 -10.21
C PRO A 41 12.08 -4.12 -10.38
N LEU A 42 11.87 -4.77 -11.51
CA LEU A 42 10.61 -5.39 -11.93
C LEU A 42 10.05 -6.41 -10.91
N LYS A 43 10.90 -6.98 -10.05
CA LYS A 43 10.48 -7.91 -8.99
C LYS A 43 9.55 -7.26 -7.95
N SER A 44 9.86 -6.04 -7.54
CA SER A 44 9.04 -5.27 -6.58
C SER A 44 7.75 -4.78 -7.25
N LEU A 45 7.81 -4.54 -8.56
CA LEU A 45 6.69 -4.02 -9.32
C LEU A 45 5.64 -5.11 -9.64
N LYS A 46 6.08 -6.34 -9.97
CA LYS A 46 5.18 -7.43 -10.36
C LYS A 46 4.23 -7.89 -9.25
N SER A 47 4.62 -7.72 -7.98
CA SER A 47 3.76 -8.08 -6.85
C SER A 47 2.51 -7.19 -6.79
N GLY A 48 1.33 -7.81 -6.94
CA GLY A 48 0.04 -7.14 -6.80
C GLY A 48 -0.48 -6.42 -8.06
N TRP A 49 0.16 -6.55 -9.23
CA TRP A 49 -0.37 -5.95 -10.46
C TRP A 49 -1.63 -6.64 -10.99
N ILE A 50 -1.77 -7.96 -10.79
CA ILE A 50 -2.96 -8.70 -11.24
C ILE A 50 -4.25 -8.12 -10.62
N PRO A 51 -4.38 -8.02 -9.27
CA PRO A 51 -5.57 -7.42 -8.67
C PRO A 51 -5.75 -5.94 -9.03
N ILE A 52 -4.66 -5.17 -9.21
CA ILE A 52 -4.73 -3.77 -9.63
C ILE A 52 -5.28 -3.66 -11.05
N SER A 53 -4.77 -4.47 -11.99
CA SER A 53 -5.25 -4.47 -13.38
C SER A 53 -6.71 -4.88 -13.47
N LEU A 54 -7.12 -5.90 -12.68
CA LEU A 54 -8.52 -6.33 -12.63
C LEU A 54 -9.42 -5.21 -12.09
N PHE A 55 -8.99 -4.53 -11.03
CA PHE A 55 -9.70 -3.39 -10.45
C PHE A 55 -9.82 -2.23 -11.44
N LEU A 56 -8.74 -1.88 -12.15
CA LEU A 56 -8.75 -0.83 -13.17
C LEU A 56 -9.65 -1.17 -14.35
N LEU A 57 -9.62 -2.43 -14.81
CA LEU A 57 -10.50 -2.91 -15.85
C LEU A 57 -11.97 -2.81 -15.45
N PHE A 58 -12.30 -3.27 -14.24
CA PHE A 58 -13.65 -3.18 -13.70
C PHE A 58 -14.11 -1.71 -13.57
N THR A 59 -13.24 -0.85 -13.06
CA THR A 59 -13.51 0.59 -12.93
C THR A 59 -13.74 1.23 -14.30
N PHE A 60 -12.94 0.89 -15.31
CA PHE A 60 -13.10 1.38 -16.66
C PHE A 60 -14.44 0.95 -17.27
N VAL A 61 -14.71 -0.36 -17.27
CA VAL A 61 -15.94 -0.92 -17.84
C VAL A 61 -17.18 -0.36 -17.14
N SER A 62 -17.16 -0.30 -15.80
CA SER A 62 -18.27 0.26 -15.03
C SER A 62 -18.55 1.72 -15.43
N ASN A 63 -17.51 2.56 -15.51
CA ASN A 63 -17.70 3.96 -15.89
C ASN A 63 -18.21 4.12 -17.34
N VAL A 64 -17.72 3.30 -18.29
CA VAL A 64 -18.19 3.33 -19.68
C VAL A 64 -19.68 3.00 -19.78
N LEU A 65 -20.14 2.01 -19.00
CA LEU A 65 -21.51 1.52 -19.06
C LEU A 65 -22.53 2.46 -18.36
N PHE A 66 -22.10 3.12 -17.29
CA PHE A 66 -23.01 3.94 -16.46
C PHE A 66 -23.02 5.44 -16.81
N GLN A 67 -22.15 5.88 -17.72
CA GLN A 67 -22.08 7.31 -18.06
C GLN A 67 -23.01 7.62 -19.26
N HIS A 68 -23.86 8.61 -19.08
CA HIS A 68 -24.75 9.11 -20.14
C HIS A 68 -24.02 10.17 -20.98
N GLY A 69 -24.35 10.23 -22.28
CA GLY A 69 -23.78 11.22 -23.20
C GLY A 69 -24.16 10.92 -24.65
N LYS A 70 -23.46 11.51 -25.61
CA LYS A 70 -23.69 11.29 -27.04
C LYS A 70 -23.40 9.85 -27.39
N ILE A 71 -24.40 9.16 -27.96
CA ILE A 71 -24.34 7.73 -28.25
C ILE A 71 -23.35 7.50 -29.42
N LEU A 72 -22.33 6.65 -29.18
CA LEU A 72 -21.41 6.18 -30.20
C LEU A 72 -21.84 4.83 -30.76
N TYR A 73 -22.23 3.92 -29.89
CA TYR A 73 -22.56 2.56 -30.27
C TYR A 73 -23.61 1.94 -29.35
N ILE A 74 -24.54 1.18 -29.94
CA ILE A 74 -25.57 0.44 -29.22
C ILE A 74 -25.40 -1.04 -29.49
N ALA A 75 -25.12 -1.85 -28.47
CA ALA A 75 -25.05 -3.30 -28.53
C ALA A 75 -26.08 -3.93 -27.59
N GLY A 76 -27.32 -4.10 -28.08
CA GLY A 76 -28.41 -4.61 -27.26
C GLY A 76 -28.71 -3.71 -26.05
N PRO A 77 -28.59 -4.22 -24.80
CA PRO A 77 -28.82 -3.42 -23.59
C PRO A 77 -27.65 -2.48 -23.24
N VAL A 78 -26.52 -2.57 -23.96
CA VAL A 78 -25.30 -1.80 -23.67
C VAL A 78 -25.23 -0.60 -24.61
N ILE A 79 -25.22 0.60 -24.04
CA ILE A 79 -25.07 1.87 -24.76
C ILE A 79 -23.69 2.46 -24.42
N ILE A 80 -22.84 2.60 -25.41
CA ILE A 80 -21.54 3.24 -25.27
C ILE A 80 -21.63 4.66 -25.76
N THR A 81 -21.23 5.61 -24.92
CA THR A 81 -21.27 7.04 -25.21
C THR A 81 -19.87 7.62 -25.37
N GLU A 82 -19.72 8.66 -26.17
CA GLU A 82 -18.46 9.38 -26.37
C GLU A 82 -17.95 9.97 -25.05
N ASP A 83 -18.83 10.65 -24.32
CA ASP A 83 -18.53 11.22 -23.01
C ASP A 83 -18.18 10.13 -21.99
N GLY A 84 -18.89 9.00 -22.05
CA GLY A 84 -18.64 7.82 -21.23
C GLY A 84 -17.23 7.26 -21.43
N LEU A 85 -16.80 7.13 -22.68
CA LEU A 85 -15.47 6.62 -22.99
C LEU A 85 -14.37 7.61 -22.53
N HIS A 86 -14.54 8.88 -22.83
CA HIS A 86 -13.59 9.94 -22.47
C HIS A 86 -13.43 10.07 -20.95
N ILE A 87 -14.54 10.16 -20.21
CA ILE A 87 -14.55 10.29 -18.76
C ILE A 87 -13.99 9.02 -18.08
N SER A 88 -14.36 7.84 -18.58
CA SER A 88 -13.87 6.57 -18.08
C SER A 88 -12.35 6.44 -18.22
N LEU A 89 -11.81 6.88 -19.37
CA LEU A 89 -10.38 6.84 -19.63
C LEU A 89 -9.63 7.76 -18.65
N ILE A 90 -10.08 9.01 -18.50
CA ILE A 90 -9.48 9.97 -17.57
C ILE A 90 -9.54 9.44 -16.13
N ARG A 91 -10.70 8.95 -15.67
CA ARG A 91 -10.85 8.41 -14.30
C ARG A 91 -9.96 7.21 -14.06
N THR A 92 -9.91 6.28 -15.01
CA THR A 92 -9.07 5.07 -14.88
C THR A 92 -7.58 5.41 -14.90
N MET A 93 -7.13 6.33 -15.78
CA MET A 93 -5.76 6.83 -15.79
C MET A 93 -5.40 7.53 -14.48
N ARG A 94 -6.32 8.33 -13.92
CA ARG A 94 -6.12 9.00 -12.63
C ARG A 94 -5.86 7.98 -11.53
N VAL A 95 -6.71 6.96 -11.40
CA VAL A 95 -6.53 5.89 -10.41
C VAL A 95 -5.23 5.11 -10.66
N PHE A 96 -4.91 4.81 -11.92
CA PHE A 96 -3.65 4.17 -12.27
C PHE A 96 -2.44 4.98 -11.79
N PHE A 97 -2.39 6.29 -12.05
CA PHE A 97 -1.28 7.15 -11.63
C PHE A 97 -1.19 7.30 -10.11
N MET A 98 -2.32 7.36 -9.42
CA MET A 98 -2.34 7.35 -7.95
C MET A 98 -1.69 6.09 -7.40
N ILE A 99 -2.05 4.92 -7.91
CA ILE A 99 -1.47 3.63 -7.49
C ILE A 99 0.00 3.51 -7.90
N ALA A 100 0.34 3.91 -9.13
CA ALA A 100 1.72 3.88 -9.63
C ALA A 100 2.63 4.80 -8.80
N GLY A 101 2.19 6.02 -8.51
CA GLY A 101 2.92 6.96 -7.67
C GLY A 101 3.12 6.44 -6.24
N ALA A 102 2.08 5.85 -5.63
CA ALA A 102 2.21 5.21 -4.32
C ALA A 102 3.22 4.05 -4.34
N LYS A 103 3.18 3.21 -5.38
CA LYS A 103 4.16 2.12 -5.55
C LYS A 103 5.59 2.64 -5.71
N ILE A 104 5.79 3.70 -6.48
CA ILE A 104 7.11 4.35 -6.63
C ILE A 104 7.58 4.86 -5.26
N LEU A 105 6.73 5.54 -4.51
CA LEU A 105 7.05 6.07 -3.18
C LEU A 105 7.49 4.96 -2.22
N VAL A 106 6.69 3.90 -2.10
CA VAL A 106 6.96 2.76 -1.20
C VAL A 106 8.16 1.93 -1.65
N SER A 107 8.39 1.77 -2.97
CA SER A 107 9.54 1.02 -3.48
C SER A 107 10.88 1.77 -3.38
N THR A 108 10.84 3.10 -3.32
CA THR A 108 12.03 3.96 -3.24
C THR A 108 12.35 4.44 -1.83
N THR A 109 11.54 4.10 -0.83
CA THR A 109 11.70 4.57 0.54
C THR A 109 11.30 3.49 1.53
N GLN A 110 12.16 3.22 2.52
CA GLN A 110 11.86 2.25 3.58
C GLN A 110 10.63 2.70 4.38
N ILE A 111 9.82 1.73 4.80
CA ILE A 111 8.54 2.00 5.47
C ILE A 111 8.73 2.74 6.80
N GLU A 112 9.82 2.46 7.52
CA GLU A 112 10.17 3.11 8.78
C GLU A 112 10.45 4.61 8.57
N LEU A 113 11.13 4.94 7.47
CA LEU A 113 11.41 6.34 7.09
C LEU A 113 10.14 7.07 6.65
N LEU A 114 9.22 6.37 5.97
CA LEU A 114 7.91 6.94 5.62
C LEU A 114 7.10 7.26 6.86
N ILE A 115 7.02 6.33 7.82
CA ILE A 115 6.32 6.51 9.09
C ILE A 115 6.88 7.72 9.85
N SER A 116 8.22 7.80 9.97
CA SER A 116 8.88 8.95 10.63
C SER A 116 8.60 10.27 9.91
N ALA A 117 8.61 10.27 8.57
CA ALA A 117 8.34 11.45 7.77
C ALA A 117 6.88 11.91 7.90
N PHE A 118 5.91 10.98 7.92
CA PHE A 118 4.51 11.30 8.21
C PHE A 118 4.34 11.91 9.61
N GLY A 119 5.02 11.35 10.63
CA GLY A 119 5.00 11.90 11.98
C GLY A 119 5.49 13.35 12.03
N LYS A 120 6.56 13.68 11.28
CA LYS A 120 7.08 15.05 11.19
C LYS A 120 6.13 15.98 10.43
N LEU A 121 5.58 15.54 9.29
CA LEU A 121 4.67 16.34 8.47
C LEU A 121 3.35 16.64 9.18
N LEU A 122 2.85 15.69 9.96
CA LEU A 122 1.59 15.81 10.69
C LEU A 122 1.76 16.40 12.11
N LYS A 123 2.99 16.70 12.54
CA LYS A 123 3.28 17.33 13.83
C LYS A 123 2.45 18.60 14.12
N PRO A 124 2.14 19.47 13.13
CA PRO A 124 1.27 20.63 13.40
C PRO A 124 -0.11 20.28 13.97
N LEU A 125 -0.62 19.05 13.72
CA LEU A 125 -1.91 18.57 14.24
C LEU A 125 -1.88 18.37 15.76
N GLU A 126 -0.70 18.31 16.40
CA GLU A 126 -0.60 18.27 17.88
C GLU A 126 -1.17 19.52 18.53
N ARG A 127 -1.17 20.65 17.80
CA ARG A 127 -1.78 21.90 18.29
C ARG A 127 -3.30 21.81 18.47
N ILE A 128 -3.94 20.86 17.80
CA ILE A 128 -5.38 20.58 17.91
C ILE A 128 -5.66 19.35 18.82
N GLY A 129 -4.66 18.91 19.61
CA GLY A 129 -4.82 17.84 20.61
C GLY A 129 -4.69 16.42 20.08
N ILE A 130 -4.22 16.22 18.83
CA ILE A 130 -4.00 14.88 18.26
C ILE A 130 -2.56 14.42 18.63
N PRO A 131 -2.35 13.29 19.34
CA PRO A 131 -1.03 12.82 19.77
C PRO A 131 -0.26 12.17 18.59
N VAL A 132 0.13 12.99 17.59
CA VAL A 132 0.73 12.53 16.34
C VAL A 132 2.10 11.91 16.56
N VAL A 133 2.97 12.57 17.32
CA VAL A 133 4.35 12.10 17.57
C VAL A 133 4.34 10.77 18.30
N GLU A 134 3.50 10.63 19.33
CA GLU A 134 3.36 9.38 20.09
C GLU A 134 2.85 8.23 19.21
N PHE A 135 1.82 8.49 18.43
CA PHE A 135 1.25 7.51 17.48
C PHE A 135 2.29 7.00 16.48
N PHE A 136 2.98 7.92 15.78
CA PHE A 136 3.96 7.52 14.75
C PHE A 136 5.24 6.92 15.35
N SER A 137 5.64 7.35 16.56
CA SER A 137 6.74 6.74 17.31
C SER A 137 6.43 5.28 17.64
N THR A 138 5.25 5.03 18.21
CA THR A 138 4.77 3.66 18.53
C THR A 138 4.64 2.81 17.27
N MET A 139 4.10 3.35 16.18
CA MET A 139 4.01 2.67 14.90
C MET A 139 5.40 2.31 14.34
N GLY A 140 6.37 3.21 14.43
CA GLY A 140 7.75 2.98 14.00
C GLY A 140 8.42 1.85 14.81
N LEU A 141 8.27 1.85 16.13
CA LEU A 141 8.75 0.77 17.00
C LEU A 141 8.10 -0.57 16.65
N THR A 142 6.79 -0.58 16.43
CA THR A 142 6.05 -1.78 16.05
C THR A 142 6.56 -2.36 14.74
N MET A 143 6.74 -1.52 13.71
CA MET A 143 7.25 -1.97 12.41
C MET A 143 8.67 -2.50 12.49
N LYS A 144 9.55 -1.89 13.29
CA LYS A 144 10.91 -2.36 13.53
C LYS A 144 10.94 -3.72 14.26
N SER A 145 9.96 -3.97 15.11
CA SER A 145 9.87 -5.20 15.91
C SER A 145 9.23 -6.37 15.18
N LEU A 146 8.41 -6.09 14.16
CA LEU A 146 7.64 -7.09 13.40
C LEU A 146 8.52 -8.18 12.74
N PRO A 147 9.68 -7.88 12.12
CA PRO A 147 10.58 -8.91 11.57
C PRO A 147 11.07 -9.88 12.64
N LYS A 148 11.50 -9.37 13.82
CA LYS A 148 11.98 -10.20 14.94
C LYS A 148 10.87 -11.11 15.46
N LEU A 149 9.66 -10.59 15.64
CA LEU A 149 8.49 -11.38 16.03
C LEU A 149 8.18 -12.50 15.03
N LYS A 150 8.25 -12.17 13.74
CA LYS A 150 8.04 -13.14 12.67
C LYS A 150 9.07 -14.26 12.68
N GLU A 151 10.36 -13.96 12.90
CA GLU A 151 11.44 -14.93 13.00
C GLU A 151 11.23 -15.83 14.23
N GLN A 152 11.01 -15.27 15.41
CA GLN A 152 10.75 -16.04 16.63
C GLN A 152 9.52 -16.95 16.49
N LEU A 153 8.44 -16.43 15.92
CA LEU A 153 7.25 -17.22 15.66
C LEU A 153 7.54 -18.36 14.67
N ALA A 154 8.32 -18.09 13.63
CA ALA A 154 8.67 -19.08 12.63
C ALA A 154 9.57 -20.20 13.21
N GLU A 155 10.51 -19.86 14.10
CA GLU A 155 11.35 -20.84 14.80
C GLU A 155 10.49 -21.72 15.72
N MET A 156 9.71 -21.11 16.61
CA MET A 156 8.83 -21.86 17.52
C MET A 156 7.83 -22.74 16.77
N TYR A 157 7.31 -22.24 15.64
CA TYR A 157 6.40 -23.00 14.77
C TYR A 157 7.10 -24.21 14.13
N ARG A 158 8.34 -24.05 13.66
CA ARG A 158 9.13 -25.15 13.08
C ARG A 158 9.46 -26.22 14.10
N GLU A 159 9.82 -25.84 15.31
CA GLU A 159 10.10 -26.76 16.41
C GLU A 159 8.88 -27.58 16.77
N ARG A 160 7.73 -26.93 16.99
CA ARG A 160 6.47 -27.61 17.32
C ARG A 160 5.97 -28.57 16.24
N ILE A 161 6.09 -28.19 14.95
CA ILE A 161 5.68 -29.07 13.86
C ILE A 161 6.57 -30.30 13.76
N LYS A 162 7.89 -30.16 14.04
CA LYS A 162 8.81 -31.29 14.02
C LYS A 162 8.55 -32.26 15.17
N GLU A 163 8.28 -31.73 16.37
CA GLU A 163 8.00 -32.55 17.56
C GLU A 163 6.68 -33.34 17.45
N ASP A 164 5.61 -32.69 17.03
CA ASP A 164 4.24 -33.26 17.08
C ASP A 164 3.77 -33.86 15.74
N ASN A 165 4.62 -33.90 14.69
CA ASN A 165 4.31 -34.42 13.34
C ASN A 165 2.95 -33.95 12.80
N ILE A 166 2.64 -32.67 13.00
CA ILE A 166 1.32 -32.05 12.79
C ILE A 166 0.98 -32.00 11.30
N ARG A 167 -0.01 -32.79 10.88
CA ARG A 167 -0.55 -32.82 9.52
C ARG A 167 -1.96 -32.23 9.50
N GLY A 168 -2.22 -31.29 8.59
CA GLY A 168 -3.53 -30.66 8.37
C GLY A 168 -3.55 -29.16 8.68
N PHE A 169 -4.37 -28.44 7.89
CA PHE A 169 -4.47 -26.98 7.97
C PHE A 169 -4.99 -26.50 9.34
N TRP A 170 -6.04 -27.12 9.86
CA TRP A 170 -6.65 -26.72 11.14
C TRP A 170 -5.75 -26.99 12.34
N ALA A 171 -4.99 -28.09 12.31
CA ALA A 171 -4.02 -28.39 13.35
C ALA A 171 -2.88 -27.37 13.35
N ARG A 172 -2.39 -26.96 12.19
CA ARG A 172 -1.38 -25.91 12.03
C ARG A 172 -1.89 -24.53 12.50
N ALA A 173 -3.13 -24.18 12.15
CA ALA A 173 -3.76 -22.94 12.60
C ALA A 173 -3.88 -22.88 14.13
N ARG A 174 -4.24 -24.01 14.78
CA ARG A 174 -4.30 -24.11 16.24
C ARG A 174 -2.92 -23.92 16.88
N VAL A 175 -1.86 -24.49 16.32
CA VAL A 175 -0.48 -24.28 16.81
C VAL A 175 -0.10 -22.83 16.74
N VAL A 176 -0.35 -22.14 15.62
CA VAL A 176 -0.07 -20.71 15.46
C VAL A 176 -0.83 -19.90 16.53
N SER A 177 -2.11 -20.17 16.77
CA SER A 177 -2.89 -19.44 17.77
C SER A 177 -2.36 -19.67 19.21
N MET A 178 -1.93 -20.91 19.52
CA MET A 178 -1.33 -21.22 20.81
C MET A 178 0.03 -20.56 21.03
N LEU A 179 0.82 -20.38 19.97
CA LEU A 179 2.13 -19.70 20.04
C LEU A 179 2.01 -18.18 20.10
N LEU A 180 0.99 -17.61 19.46
CA LEU A 180 0.77 -16.16 19.46
C LEU A 180 0.43 -15.64 20.85
N LEU A 181 -0.36 -16.38 21.62
CA LEU A 181 -0.83 -15.95 22.95
C LEU A 181 0.35 -15.72 23.93
N PRO A 182 1.29 -16.66 24.14
CA PRO A 182 2.45 -16.45 25.01
C PRO A 182 3.38 -15.33 24.52
N LEU A 183 3.55 -15.22 23.19
CA LEU A 183 4.37 -14.13 22.61
C LEU A 183 3.73 -12.76 22.88
N PHE A 184 2.41 -12.66 22.74
CA PHE A 184 1.67 -11.45 23.03
C PHE A 184 1.74 -11.06 24.51
N VAL A 185 1.53 -12.01 25.41
CA VAL A 185 1.65 -11.80 26.87
C VAL A 185 3.08 -11.35 27.23
N LYS A 186 4.11 -12.02 26.69
CA LYS A 186 5.51 -11.66 26.92
C LYS A 186 5.88 -10.28 26.39
N SER A 187 5.32 -9.90 25.24
CA SER A 187 5.49 -8.57 24.65
C SER A 187 4.92 -7.46 25.52
N ILE A 188 3.78 -7.71 26.19
CA ILE A 188 3.15 -6.73 27.11
C ILE A 188 3.88 -6.67 28.45
N GLN A 189 4.29 -7.82 29.00
CA GLN A 189 4.91 -7.89 30.33
C GLN A 189 6.33 -7.36 30.38
N SER A 190 7.08 -7.44 29.30
CA SER A 190 8.50 -7.06 29.27
C SER A 190 8.89 -6.48 27.90
N PRO A 191 8.35 -5.32 27.51
CA PRO A 191 8.65 -4.72 26.21
C PRO A 191 10.15 -4.43 26.06
N GLU A 192 10.82 -3.95 27.10
CA GLU A 192 12.25 -3.63 27.07
C GLU A 192 13.13 -4.87 26.83
N LYS A 193 12.85 -5.98 27.52
CA LYS A 193 13.60 -7.24 27.35
C LYS A 193 13.32 -7.92 26.03
N PHE A 194 12.15 -7.69 25.46
CA PHE A 194 11.75 -8.25 24.18
C PHE A 194 12.46 -7.58 23.01
N PHE A 195 12.77 -6.27 23.14
CA PHE A 195 13.40 -5.47 22.11
C PHE A 195 14.91 -5.29 22.29
N ASP A 196 15.45 -5.46 23.50
CA ASP A 196 16.84 -5.13 23.88
C ASP A 196 17.83 -6.30 23.77
N LYS A 197 17.47 -7.46 23.20
CA LYS A 197 18.37 -8.61 23.05
C LYS A 197 19.50 -8.42 22.01
N ASP A 198 19.72 -7.21 21.54
CA ASP A 198 20.69 -6.86 20.49
C ASP A 198 21.94 -6.10 20.98
N LYS A 199 22.23 -6.17 22.31
CA LYS A 199 23.49 -5.64 22.88
C LYS A 199 24.40 -6.76 23.40
N ARG A 200 24.63 -7.79 22.58
CA ARG A 200 25.78 -8.68 22.75
C ARG A 200 26.34 -9.08 21.42
#